data_a3ba04f50d8ee6f17162dd78eb70ec89
#
_entry.id   a3ba04f50d8ee6f17162dd78eb70ec89
#
_cell.length_a   1.000
_cell.length_b   1.000
_cell.length_c   1.000
_cell.angle_alpha   90.00
_cell.angle_beta   90.00
_cell.angle_gamma   90.00
#
_symmetry.space_group_name_H-M   'P 1'
#
loop_
_entity.id
_entity.type
_entity.pdbx_description
1 polymer ?
#
loop_
_entity_poly.entity_id
_entity_poly.type
_entity_poly.pdbx_seq_one_letter_code
_entity_poly.pdbx_strand_id
1 'polypeptide(L)'
;VATLKTGDAQVEYRQTGSGCDLVLLHSLLTDMSVFEGIAPALAKSRRVTLINLPGYGASDPIEAAGIEQYADHIAMTLRSLDLPVETDVFGNGFGGFIAVALAIRHGANLGDFVIADALAAFPPAAKEPLRGMAARVENEGMEAVLDVAVKRMFPDAFIAAHPEVIAERKAALAHADAAAFARACRALAALDFSAQLSRVTNETLVTVGEFDATTPPAQAAKLAEGITRAQFRPLKGCGHCPMLEKPDELVALIEEFLGP
;
A
#
# COMPACT_ATOMS: atom_id res chain seq x y z
N VAL A 1 -10.93 -15.53 -5.31
CA VAL A 1 -10.75 -14.95 -3.98
C VAL A 1 -10.87 -16.07 -2.97
N ALA A 2 -9.98 -16.14 -1.99
CA ALA A 2 -9.95 -17.13 -0.92
C ALA A 2 -9.74 -16.42 0.43
N THR A 3 -9.96 -17.13 1.53
CA THR A 3 -9.65 -16.66 2.88
C THR A 3 -8.79 -17.68 3.62
N LEU A 4 -7.93 -17.21 4.52
CA LEU A 4 -7.17 -18.04 5.44
C LEU A 4 -7.19 -17.43 6.85
N LYS A 5 -6.84 -18.22 7.85
CA LYS A 5 -6.62 -17.71 9.22
C LYS A 5 -5.14 -17.37 9.43
N THR A 6 -4.89 -16.18 9.96
CA THR A 6 -3.59 -15.72 10.41
C THR A 6 -3.70 -15.31 11.86
N GLY A 7 -3.19 -16.14 12.76
CA GLY A 7 -3.52 -16.04 14.19
C GLY A 7 -5.03 -16.22 14.39
N ASP A 8 -5.66 -15.26 15.07
CA ASP A 8 -7.12 -15.26 15.31
C ASP A 8 -7.92 -14.52 14.20
N ALA A 9 -7.26 -13.83 13.29
CA ALA A 9 -7.90 -13.02 12.23
C ALA A 9 -8.01 -13.79 10.91
N GLN A 10 -9.13 -13.60 10.20
CA GLN A 10 -9.29 -14.02 8.81
C GLN A 10 -8.63 -12.99 7.88
N VAL A 11 -7.97 -13.47 6.84
CA VAL A 11 -7.37 -12.64 5.78
C VAL A 11 -7.92 -13.09 4.43
N GLU A 12 -8.42 -12.14 3.66
CA GLU A 12 -8.87 -12.34 2.28
C GLU A 12 -7.71 -12.10 1.32
N TYR A 13 -7.53 -13.00 0.36
CA TYR A 13 -6.48 -12.91 -0.64
C TYR A 13 -6.88 -13.51 -1.98
N ARG A 14 -6.09 -13.21 -3.01
CA ARG A 14 -6.18 -13.85 -4.33
C ARG A 14 -4.79 -14.12 -4.84
N GLN A 15 -4.56 -15.34 -5.37
CA GLN A 15 -3.32 -15.71 -6.03
C GLN A 15 -3.56 -16.01 -7.51
N THR A 16 -2.63 -15.62 -8.37
CA THR A 16 -2.65 -15.87 -9.80
C THR A 16 -1.25 -15.95 -10.37
N GLY A 17 -1.08 -16.70 -11.46
CA GLY A 17 0.23 -16.88 -12.10
C GLY A 17 1.10 -17.94 -11.44
N SER A 18 2.37 -17.99 -11.85
CA SER A 18 3.40 -18.89 -11.34
C SER A 18 4.79 -18.29 -11.57
N GLY A 19 5.80 -18.75 -10.85
CA GLY A 19 7.16 -18.19 -10.87
C GLY A 19 7.54 -17.61 -9.52
N CYS A 20 8.41 -16.59 -9.51
CA CYS A 20 8.81 -15.88 -8.29
C CYS A 20 7.60 -15.22 -7.62
N ASP A 21 7.59 -15.22 -6.30
CA ASP A 21 6.47 -14.67 -5.52
C ASP A 21 6.51 -13.15 -5.42
N LEU A 22 5.37 -12.52 -5.67
CA LEU A 22 5.17 -11.08 -5.48
C LEU A 22 3.86 -10.83 -4.73
N VAL A 23 3.94 -10.15 -3.59
CA VAL A 23 2.79 -9.75 -2.78
C VAL A 23 2.46 -8.28 -3.06
N LEU A 24 1.19 -7.96 -3.29
CA LEU A 24 0.71 -6.60 -3.50
C LEU A 24 -0.16 -6.15 -2.32
N LEU A 25 0.22 -5.02 -1.71
CA LEU A 25 -0.44 -4.40 -0.56
C LEU A 25 -1.04 -3.04 -0.97
N HIS A 26 -2.35 -2.87 -0.82
CA HIS A 26 -3.10 -1.71 -1.29
C HIS A 26 -3.02 -0.49 -0.38
N SER A 27 -3.44 0.67 -0.88
CA SER A 27 -3.51 1.93 -0.12
C SER A 27 -4.69 1.96 0.87
N LEU A 28 -4.65 2.91 1.82
CA LEU A 28 -5.71 3.17 2.80
C LEU A 28 -7.08 3.43 2.16
N LEU A 29 -7.09 4.07 1.00
CA LEU A 29 -8.31 4.54 0.32
C LEU A 29 -8.74 3.60 -0.82
N THR A 30 -8.21 2.36 -0.82
CA THR A 30 -8.51 1.31 -1.80
C THR A 30 -8.64 -0.05 -1.12
N ASP A 31 -8.91 -1.08 -1.89
CA ASP A 31 -8.81 -2.50 -1.52
C ASP A 31 -7.98 -3.26 -2.57
N MET A 32 -7.83 -4.58 -2.43
CA MET A 32 -7.01 -5.37 -3.37
C MET A 32 -7.49 -5.32 -4.82
N SER A 33 -8.76 -4.95 -5.08
CA SER A 33 -9.29 -4.84 -6.45
C SER A 33 -8.60 -3.74 -7.27
N VAL A 34 -7.94 -2.80 -6.60
CA VAL A 34 -7.16 -1.74 -7.27
C VAL A 34 -6.05 -2.30 -8.18
N PHE A 35 -5.63 -3.54 -7.93
CA PHE A 35 -4.58 -4.22 -8.70
C PHE A 35 -5.09 -5.05 -9.88
N GLU A 36 -6.40 -5.12 -10.12
CA GLU A 36 -6.98 -5.95 -11.18
C GLU A 36 -6.44 -5.61 -12.57
N GLY A 37 -6.13 -4.34 -12.81
CA GLY A 37 -5.54 -3.90 -14.07
C GLY A 37 -4.09 -4.34 -14.31
N ILE A 38 -3.30 -4.53 -13.26
CA ILE A 38 -1.86 -4.86 -13.37
C ILE A 38 -1.55 -6.33 -13.04
N ALA A 39 -2.33 -6.98 -12.19
CA ALA A 39 -2.08 -8.34 -11.75
C ALA A 39 -1.98 -9.36 -12.91
N PRO A 40 -2.80 -9.32 -13.97
CA PRO A 40 -2.66 -10.24 -15.11
C PRO A 40 -1.35 -10.07 -15.89
N ALA A 41 -0.80 -8.87 -15.96
CA ALA A 41 0.48 -8.62 -16.62
C ALA A 41 1.64 -9.21 -15.80
N LEU A 42 1.70 -8.89 -14.51
CA LEU A 42 2.70 -9.41 -13.57
C LEU A 42 2.61 -10.94 -13.43
N ALA A 43 1.41 -11.52 -13.50
CA ALA A 43 1.18 -12.97 -13.39
C ALA A 43 1.71 -13.78 -14.59
N LYS A 44 2.21 -13.15 -15.65
CA LYS A 44 2.86 -13.87 -16.77
C LYS A 44 4.21 -14.49 -16.39
N SER A 45 4.91 -13.86 -15.43
CA SER A 45 6.24 -14.28 -14.98
C SER A 45 6.31 -14.59 -13.49
N ARG A 46 5.27 -14.19 -12.69
CA ARG A 46 5.28 -14.26 -11.24
C ARG A 46 4.03 -14.93 -10.67
N ARG A 47 4.15 -15.52 -9.49
CA ARG A 47 2.98 -15.85 -8.66
C ARG A 47 2.61 -14.61 -7.84
N VAL A 48 1.56 -13.91 -8.27
CA VAL A 48 1.09 -12.67 -7.67
C VAL A 48 0.06 -12.97 -6.59
N THR A 49 0.28 -12.46 -5.39
CA THR A 49 -0.64 -12.55 -4.25
C THR A 49 -1.17 -11.16 -3.89
N LEU A 50 -2.46 -10.95 -4.08
CA LEU A 50 -3.17 -9.76 -3.64
C LEU A 50 -3.75 -10.01 -2.26
N ILE A 51 -3.58 -9.08 -1.32
CA ILE A 51 -4.10 -9.20 0.05
C ILE A 51 -5.00 -8.01 0.35
N ASN A 52 -6.22 -8.27 0.83
CA ASN A 52 -7.00 -7.24 1.51
C ASN A 52 -6.41 -7.01 2.91
N LEU A 53 -5.98 -5.78 3.15
CA LEU A 53 -5.44 -5.37 4.44
C LEU A 53 -6.52 -5.46 5.54
N PRO A 54 -6.13 -5.55 6.83
CA PRO A 54 -7.07 -5.68 7.93
C PRO A 54 -8.16 -4.60 7.93
N GLY A 55 -9.43 -5.03 7.95
CA GLY A 55 -10.61 -4.17 7.88
C GLY A 55 -11.10 -3.86 6.47
N TYR A 56 -10.53 -4.51 5.43
CA TYR A 56 -10.98 -4.37 4.05
C TYR A 56 -11.47 -5.71 3.47
N GLY A 57 -12.48 -5.65 2.61
CA GLY A 57 -13.11 -6.84 2.05
C GLY A 57 -13.56 -7.81 3.14
N ALA A 58 -13.21 -9.09 3.02
CA ALA A 58 -13.48 -10.10 4.03
C ALA A 58 -12.30 -10.33 5.02
N SER A 59 -11.32 -9.42 5.06
CA SER A 59 -10.26 -9.44 6.07
C SER A 59 -10.75 -8.85 7.39
N ASP A 60 -10.59 -9.60 8.47
CA ASP A 60 -10.93 -9.12 9.82
C ASP A 60 -10.07 -7.90 10.21
N PRO A 61 -10.62 -6.95 10.95
CA PRO A 61 -9.84 -5.90 11.58
C PRO A 61 -8.89 -6.48 12.63
N ILE A 62 -7.76 -5.81 12.85
CA ILE A 62 -6.82 -6.15 13.92
C ILE A 62 -6.67 -5.00 14.90
N GLU A 63 -6.29 -5.30 16.14
CA GLU A 63 -5.85 -4.28 17.08
C GLU A 63 -4.42 -3.85 16.73
N ALA A 64 -4.25 -2.59 16.40
CA ALA A 64 -2.96 -2.02 16.02
C ALA A 64 -2.80 -0.60 16.56
N ALA A 65 -1.75 -0.39 17.33
CA ALA A 65 -1.37 0.93 17.84
C ALA A 65 -0.51 1.73 16.83
N GLY A 66 0.18 1.03 15.92
CA GLY A 66 1.06 1.60 14.92
C GLY A 66 1.17 0.71 13.67
N ILE A 67 1.94 1.15 12.69
CA ILE A 67 2.16 0.44 11.41
C ILE A 67 2.89 -0.88 11.63
N GLU A 68 3.69 -0.98 12.66
CA GLU A 68 4.47 -2.18 13.00
C GLU A 68 3.59 -3.41 13.22
N GLN A 69 2.41 -3.26 13.86
CA GLN A 69 1.49 -4.38 14.07
C GLN A 69 0.85 -4.85 12.76
N TYR A 70 0.58 -3.93 11.83
CA TYR A 70 0.15 -4.32 10.48
C TYR A 70 1.26 -5.10 9.75
N ALA A 71 2.51 -4.65 9.83
CA ALA A 71 3.65 -5.37 9.24
C ALA A 71 3.84 -6.76 9.87
N ASP A 72 3.74 -6.89 11.19
CA ASP A 72 3.82 -8.18 11.89
C ASP A 72 2.68 -9.12 11.45
N HIS A 73 1.46 -8.59 11.29
CA HIS A 73 0.31 -9.35 10.81
C HIS A 73 0.51 -9.83 9.36
N ILE A 74 0.99 -8.95 8.47
CA ILE A 74 1.31 -9.34 7.09
C ILE A 74 2.43 -10.39 7.08
N ALA A 75 3.50 -10.24 7.86
CA ALA A 75 4.55 -11.25 7.95
C ALA A 75 4.02 -12.62 8.42
N MET A 76 3.05 -12.65 9.35
CA MET A 76 2.35 -13.88 9.73
C MET A 76 1.51 -14.43 8.59
N THR A 77 0.80 -13.56 7.86
CA THR A 77 -0.02 -13.95 6.70
C THR A 77 0.83 -14.63 5.63
N LEU A 78 1.99 -14.06 5.28
CA LEU A 78 2.90 -14.63 4.29
C LEU A 78 3.36 -16.03 4.71
N ARG A 79 3.68 -16.23 5.98
CA ARG A 79 4.01 -17.57 6.52
C ARG A 79 2.83 -18.53 6.47
N SER A 80 1.61 -18.07 6.79
CA SER A 80 0.40 -18.90 6.73
C SER A 80 0.01 -19.29 5.30
N LEU A 81 0.48 -18.53 4.31
CA LEU A 81 0.35 -18.84 2.88
C LEU A 81 1.47 -19.74 2.36
N ASP A 82 2.41 -20.16 3.21
CA ASP A 82 3.62 -20.91 2.82
C ASP A 82 4.41 -20.23 1.70
N LEU A 83 4.47 -18.89 1.73
CA LEU A 83 5.28 -18.14 0.77
C LEU A 83 6.77 -18.25 1.12
N PRO A 84 7.67 -18.39 0.11
CA PRO A 84 9.10 -18.55 0.33
C PRO A 84 9.73 -17.30 0.96
N VAL A 85 10.90 -17.50 1.57
CA VAL A 85 11.70 -16.43 2.20
C VAL A 85 12.08 -15.31 1.23
N GLU A 86 12.19 -15.58 -0.05
CA GLU A 86 12.58 -14.60 -1.09
C GLU A 86 11.36 -13.95 -1.77
N THR A 87 10.21 -13.92 -1.10
CA THR A 87 9.00 -13.27 -1.63
C THR A 87 9.20 -11.77 -1.72
N ASP A 88 9.03 -11.21 -2.93
CA ASP A 88 9.06 -9.77 -3.17
C ASP A 88 7.77 -9.09 -2.69
N VAL A 89 7.87 -7.81 -2.33
CA VAL A 89 6.73 -7.06 -1.82
C VAL A 89 6.57 -5.73 -2.57
N PHE A 90 5.40 -5.53 -3.15
CA PHE A 90 4.94 -4.22 -3.62
C PHE A 90 3.93 -3.65 -2.62
N GLY A 91 4.11 -2.39 -2.23
CA GLY A 91 3.13 -1.68 -1.40
C GLY A 91 2.88 -0.28 -1.91
N ASN A 92 1.59 0.11 -2.01
CA ASN A 92 1.18 1.47 -2.37
C ASN A 92 0.50 2.17 -1.20
N GLY A 93 0.84 3.41 -0.93
CA GLY A 93 0.25 4.21 0.13
C GLY A 93 0.33 3.51 1.49
N PHE A 94 -0.80 3.15 2.10
CA PHE A 94 -0.83 2.40 3.37
C PHE A 94 -0.05 1.09 3.27
N GLY A 95 -0.23 0.33 2.19
CA GLY A 95 0.58 -0.85 1.89
C GLY A 95 2.07 -0.53 1.72
N GLY A 96 2.41 0.64 1.19
CA GLY A 96 3.78 1.13 1.09
C GLY A 96 4.41 1.38 2.47
N PHE A 97 3.68 2.01 3.39
CA PHE A 97 4.14 2.18 4.78
C PHE A 97 4.29 0.85 5.52
N ILE A 98 3.36 -0.10 5.27
CA ILE A 98 3.48 -1.47 5.79
C ILE A 98 4.71 -2.16 5.20
N ALA A 99 4.99 -2.00 3.90
CA ALA A 99 6.19 -2.55 3.25
C ALA A 99 7.49 -1.99 3.84
N VAL A 100 7.56 -0.68 4.15
CA VAL A 100 8.70 -0.10 4.89
C VAL A 100 8.88 -0.78 6.25
N ALA A 101 7.81 -0.92 7.03
CA ALA A 101 7.86 -1.57 8.33
C ALA A 101 8.23 -3.06 8.22
N LEU A 102 7.73 -3.77 7.19
CA LEU A 102 8.13 -5.15 6.88
C LEU A 102 9.63 -5.25 6.59
N ALA A 103 10.18 -4.37 5.74
CA ALA A 103 11.60 -4.36 5.42
C ALA A 103 12.46 -4.11 6.66
N ILE A 104 12.05 -3.19 7.54
CA ILE A 104 12.75 -2.90 8.80
C ILE A 104 12.73 -4.07 9.78
N ARG A 105 11.60 -4.80 9.90
CA ARG A 105 11.36 -5.78 10.96
C ARG A 105 11.56 -7.24 10.51
N HIS A 106 11.26 -7.53 9.26
CA HIS A 106 11.19 -8.87 8.69
C HIS A 106 11.98 -9.03 7.40
N GLY A 107 12.70 -7.99 6.94
CA GLY A 107 13.39 -7.97 5.64
C GLY A 107 14.35 -9.14 5.42
N ALA A 108 14.99 -9.66 6.48
CA ALA A 108 15.88 -10.82 6.39
C ALA A 108 15.19 -12.12 5.89
N ASN A 109 13.86 -12.16 5.89
CA ASN A 109 13.05 -13.29 5.45
C ASN A 109 12.16 -12.92 4.23
N LEU A 110 12.52 -11.90 3.49
CA LEU A 110 11.79 -11.42 2.32
C LEU A 110 12.77 -11.07 1.19
N GLY A 111 12.25 -11.01 -0.01
CA GLY A 111 12.96 -10.57 -1.21
C GLY A 111 13.09 -9.04 -1.27
N ASP A 112 12.93 -8.49 -2.47
CA ASP A 112 13.09 -7.08 -2.74
C ASP A 112 11.77 -6.30 -2.56
N PHE A 113 11.88 -5.00 -2.37
CA PHE A 113 10.73 -4.13 -2.09
C PHE A 113 10.52 -3.09 -3.17
N VAL A 114 9.28 -2.96 -3.63
CA VAL A 114 8.80 -1.81 -4.42
C VAL A 114 7.82 -1.03 -3.55
N ILE A 115 8.25 0.15 -3.13
CA ILE A 115 7.50 1.03 -2.23
C ILE A 115 6.97 2.21 -3.04
N ALA A 116 5.67 2.24 -3.27
CA ALA A 116 4.99 3.29 -4.00
C ALA A 116 4.23 4.22 -3.05
N ASP A 117 4.39 5.52 -3.27
CA ASP A 117 3.59 6.56 -2.62
C ASP A 117 3.61 6.47 -1.07
N ALA A 118 4.82 6.40 -0.51
CA ALA A 118 5.05 6.36 0.94
C ALA A 118 6.17 7.32 1.37
N LEU A 119 6.25 7.60 2.67
CA LEU A 119 7.18 8.53 3.30
C LEU A 119 7.89 7.88 4.49
N ALA A 120 9.02 8.45 4.91
CA ALA A 120 9.65 8.09 6.19
C ALA A 120 8.81 8.54 7.39
N ALA A 121 8.19 9.72 7.30
CA ALA A 121 7.30 10.31 8.30
C ALA A 121 6.43 11.38 7.64
N PHE A 122 5.20 11.55 8.12
CA PHE A 122 4.40 12.71 7.73
C PHE A 122 4.88 13.98 8.45
N PRO A 123 5.03 15.11 7.74
CA PRO A 123 5.29 16.39 8.39
C PRO A 123 4.09 16.78 9.28
N PRO A 124 4.29 17.57 10.36
CA PRO A 124 3.24 17.89 11.33
C PRO A 124 1.91 18.36 10.70
N ALA A 125 1.97 19.23 9.70
CA ALA A 125 0.77 19.74 9.02
C ALA A 125 -0.02 18.66 8.25
N ALA A 126 0.64 17.59 7.78
CA ALA A 126 -0.01 16.49 7.06
C ALA A 126 -0.64 15.43 8.01
N LYS A 127 -0.29 15.46 9.30
CA LYS A 127 -0.85 14.53 10.30
C LYS A 127 -2.29 14.91 10.68
N GLU A 128 -2.64 16.19 10.68
CA GLU A 128 -3.98 16.65 11.05
C GLU A 128 -5.08 16.18 10.10
N PRO A 129 -4.91 16.20 8.76
CA PRO A 129 -5.87 15.60 7.85
C PRO A 129 -6.15 14.11 8.11
N LEU A 130 -5.13 13.32 8.49
CA LEU A 130 -5.30 11.92 8.85
C LEU A 130 -6.12 11.75 10.14
N ARG A 131 -5.82 12.54 11.17
CA ARG A 131 -6.60 12.56 12.42
C ARG A 131 -8.03 13.01 12.20
N GLY A 132 -8.21 14.02 11.35
CA GLY A 132 -9.52 14.52 10.95
C GLY A 132 -10.37 13.47 10.22
N MET A 133 -9.76 12.69 9.31
CA MET A 133 -10.45 11.57 8.66
C MET A 133 -10.85 10.50 9.67
N ALA A 134 -9.95 10.12 10.59
CA ALA A 134 -10.28 9.17 11.64
C ALA A 134 -11.48 9.59 12.47
N ALA A 135 -11.46 10.82 12.97
CA ALA A 135 -12.57 11.36 13.79
C ALA A 135 -13.88 11.45 12.99
N ARG A 136 -13.80 11.83 11.72
CA ARG A 136 -14.96 11.96 10.86
C ARG A 136 -15.63 10.62 10.57
N VAL A 137 -14.83 9.60 10.26
CA VAL A 137 -15.34 8.25 10.01
C VAL A 137 -15.97 7.64 11.26
N GLU A 138 -15.40 7.86 12.44
CA GLU A 138 -15.97 7.38 13.72
C GLU A 138 -17.31 8.01 14.06
N ASN A 139 -17.50 9.28 13.70
CA ASN A 139 -18.73 10.02 14.02
C ASN A 139 -19.80 9.88 12.93
N GLU A 140 -19.42 9.78 11.65
CA GLU A 140 -20.32 9.94 10.52
C GLU A 140 -20.30 8.72 9.57
N GLY A 141 -19.38 7.74 9.78
CA GLY A 141 -19.19 6.57 8.92
C GLY A 141 -18.33 6.83 7.68
N MET A 142 -18.08 5.77 6.90
CA MET A 142 -17.18 5.81 5.74
C MET A 142 -17.64 6.77 4.64
N GLU A 143 -18.96 6.90 4.44
CA GLU A 143 -19.54 7.80 3.43
C GLU A 143 -19.05 9.25 3.55
N ALA A 144 -18.79 9.70 4.78
CA ALA A 144 -18.38 11.08 5.06
C ALA A 144 -17.01 11.46 4.50
N VAL A 145 -16.16 10.49 4.16
CA VAL A 145 -14.78 10.72 3.69
C VAL A 145 -14.57 10.40 2.22
N LEU A 146 -15.53 9.81 1.51
CA LEU A 146 -15.36 9.32 0.13
C LEU A 146 -14.90 10.41 -0.84
N ASP A 147 -15.52 11.58 -0.82
CA ASP A 147 -15.17 12.69 -1.73
C ASP A 147 -13.78 13.26 -1.44
N VAL A 148 -13.43 13.37 -0.15
CA VAL A 148 -12.10 13.82 0.26
C VAL A 148 -11.04 12.79 -0.13
N ALA A 149 -11.35 11.50 0.04
CA ALA A 149 -10.48 10.40 -0.32
C ALA A 149 -10.11 10.44 -1.81
N VAL A 150 -11.11 10.56 -2.70
CA VAL A 150 -10.89 10.64 -4.14
C VAL A 150 -9.99 11.81 -4.53
N LYS A 151 -10.23 13.00 -3.99
CA LYS A 151 -9.40 14.18 -4.25
C LYS A 151 -7.95 14.07 -3.73
N ARG A 152 -7.71 13.19 -2.78
CA ARG A 152 -6.36 12.91 -2.29
C ARG A 152 -5.62 11.89 -3.14
N MET A 153 -6.36 10.95 -3.74
CA MET A 153 -5.78 9.87 -4.55
C MET A 153 -5.47 10.31 -5.98
N PHE A 154 -6.33 11.12 -6.58
CA PHE A 154 -6.28 11.38 -8.02
C PHE A 154 -6.19 12.86 -8.35
N PRO A 155 -5.42 13.24 -9.37
CA PRO A 155 -5.45 14.57 -9.96
C PRO A 155 -6.84 14.89 -10.54
N ASP A 156 -7.25 16.16 -10.51
CA ASP A 156 -8.56 16.61 -11.04
C ASP A 156 -8.80 16.18 -12.50
N ALA A 157 -7.75 16.18 -13.32
CA ALA A 157 -7.84 15.75 -14.71
C ALA A 157 -8.21 14.25 -14.82
N PHE A 158 -7.66 13.39 -13.95
CA PHE A 158 -8.01 11.98 -13.94
C PHE A 158 -9.44 11.76 -13.45
N ILE A 159 -9.86 12.47 -12.40
CA ILE A 159 -11.24 12.40 -11.86
C ILE A 159 -12.25 12.76 -12.97
N ALA A 160 -11.98 13.80 -13.73
CA ALA A 160 -12.87 14.25 -14.81
C ALA A 160 -12.90 13.26 -15.99
N ALA A 161 -11.78 12.60 -16.30
CA ALA A 161 -11.65 11.69 -17.44
C ALA A 161 -12.19 10.27 -17.15
N HIS A 162 -12.23 9.85 -15.87
CA HIS A 162 -12.54 8.47 -15.47
C HIS A 162 -13.61 8.38 -14.36
N PRO A 163 -14.81 8.96 -14.57
CA PRO A 163 -15.86 8.97 -13.53
C PRO A 163 -16.31 7.58 -13.10
N GLU A 164 -16.23 6.57 -13.98
CA GLU A 164 -16.52 5.17 -13.66
C GLU A 164 -15.53 4.58 -12.66
N VAL A 165 -14.23 4.81 -12.85
CA VAL A 165 -13.17 4.37 -11.92
C VAL A 165 -13.38 5.03 -10.55
N ILE A 166 -13.73 6.31 -10.55
CA ILE A 166 -13.99 7.06 -9.31
C ILE A 166 -15.20 6.48 -8.56
N ALA A 167 -16.27 6.15 -9.28
CA ALA A 167 -17.47 5.53 -8.68
C ALA A 167 -17.15 4.15 -8.07
N GLU A 168 -16.39 3.31 -8.77
CA GLU A 168 -15.93 2.02 -8.27
C GLU A 168 -15.07 2.16 -7.01
N ARG A 169 -14.10 3.09 -7.00
CA ARG A 169 -13.23 3.29 -5.82
C ARG A 169 -14.01 3.80 -4.62
N LYS A 170 -14.98 4.69 -4.81
CA LYS A 170 -15.90 5.11 -3.72
C LYS A 170 -16.72 3.94 -3.19
N ALA A 171 -17.27 3.12 -4.08
CA ALA A 171 -18.05 1.95 -3.68
C ALA A 171 -17.21 0.94 -2.88
N ALA A 172 -15.98 0.64 -3.33
CA ALA A 172 -15.07 -0.23 -2.61
C ALA A 172 -14.72 0.32 -1.21
N LEU A 173 -14.36 1.60 -1.13
CA LEU A 173 -14.00 2.25 0.13
C LEU A 173 -15.17 2.34 1.13
N ALA A 174 -16.40 2.53 0.64
CA ALA A 174 -17.59 2.58 1.49
C ALA A 174 -17.83 1.29 2.30
N HIS A 175 -17.29 0.15 1.84
CA HIS A 175 -17.41 -1.14 2.51
C HIS A 175 -16.29 -1.43 3.52
N ALA A 176 -15.27 -0.57 3.65
CA ALA A 176 -14.21 -0.75 4.62
C ALA A 176 -14.76 -0.61 6.06
N ASP A 177 -14.17 -1.37 7.00
CA ASP A 177 -14.50 -1.25 8.42
C ASP A 177 -14.10 0.14 8.95
N ALA A 178 -15.07 0.91 9.42
CA ALA A 178 -14.87 2.28 9.85
C ALA A 178 -13.88 2.40 11.02
N ALA A 179 -13.94 1.48 11.98
CA ALA A 179 -13.04 1.50 13.14
C ALA A 179 -11.61 1.10 12.75
N ALA A 180 -11.45 0.12 11.86
CA ALA A 180 -10.14 -0.26 11.31
C ALA A 180 -9.53 0.88 10.48
N PHE A 181 -10.32 1.54 9.64
CA PHE A 181 -9.91 2.70 8.87
C PHE A 181 -9.43 3.84 9.78
N ALA A 182 -10.19 4.16 10.82
CA ALA A 182 -9.80 5.19 11.78
C ALA A 182 -8.52 4.84 12.54
N ARG A 183 -8.32 3.56 12.93
CA ARG A 183 -7.06 3.06 13.51
C ARG A 183 -5.89 3.24 12.55
N ALA A 184 -6.05 2.84 11.30
CA ALA A 184 -5.02 2.99 10.28
C ALA A 184 -4.63 4.46 10.05
N CYS A 185 -5.61 5.38 10.00
CA CYS A 185 -5.35 6.82 9.93
C CYS A 185 -4.51 7.31 11.11
N ARG A 186 -4.80 6.86 12.34
CA ARG A 186 -4.02 7.24 13.53
C ARG A 186 -2.62 6.65 13.50
N ALA A 187 -2.48 5.40 13.10
CA ALA A 187 -1.18 4.74 12.94
C ALA A 187 -0.30 5.49 11.93
N LEU A 188 -0.87 5.89 10.78
CA LEU A 188 -0.18 6.73 9.79
C LEU A 188 0.21 8.10 10.36
N ALA A 189 -0.67 8.76 11.11
CA ALA A 189 -0.36 10.05 11.72
C ALA A 189 0.74 9.98 12.80
N ALA A 190 0.93 8.82 13.41
CA ALA A 190 1.92 8.61 14.47
C ALA A 190 3.29 8.16 13.96
N LEU A 191 3.36 7.51 12.79
CA LEU A 191 4.59 6.86 12.30
C LEU A 191 5.77 7.82 12.12
N ASP A 192 6.97 7.28 12.39
CA ASP A 192 8.25 7.89 12.04
C ASP A 192 9.30 6.77 11.91
N PHE A 193 9.69 6.49 10.67
CA PHE A 193 10.72 5.49 10.35
C PHE A 193 12.12 6.09 10.19
N SER A 194 12.27 7.42 10.27
CA SER A 194 13.50 8.13 9.89
C SER A 194 14.76 7.56 10.53
N ALA A 195 14.70 7.20 11.82
CA ALA A 195 15.85 6.64 12.54
C ALA A 195 16.09 5.15 12.26
N GLN A 196 15.20 4.47 11.53
CA GLN A 196 15.22 3.03 11.34
C GLN A 196 15.49 2.60 9.89
N LEU A 197 15.46 3.54 8.93
CA LEU A 197 15.59 3.23 7.49
C LEU A 197 16.90 2.53 7.14
N SER A 198 18.01 2.86 7.83
CA SER A 198 19.30 2.20 7.65
C SER A 198 19.31 0.70 8.01
N ARG A 199 18.25 0.20 8.66
CA ARG A 199 18.08 -1.23 8.96
C ARG A 199 17.55 -2.02 7.76
N VAL A 200 17.01 -1.36 6.75
CA VAL A 200 16.56 -1.99 5.52
C VAL A 200 17.78 -2.40 4.69
N THR A 201 17.94 -3.69 4.48
CA THR A 201 19.08 -4.29 3.77
C THR A 201 18.72 -4.84 2.40
N ASN A 202 17.43 -4.96 2.09
CA ASN A 202 16.91 -5.42 0.81
C ASN A 202 17.12 -4.38 -0.29
N GLU A 203 17.29 -4.82 -1.54
CA GLU A 203 17.15 -3.90 -2.68
C GLU A 203 15.75 -3.30 -2.63
N THR A 204 15.68 -1.99 -2.80
CA THR A 204 14.42 -1.28 -2.64
C THR A 204 14.23 -0.27 -3.78
N LEU A 205 13.10 -0.35 -4.46
CA LEU A 205 12.66 0.70 -5.36
C LEU A 205 11.64 1.58 -4.64
N VAL A 206 11.92 2.87 -4.52
CA VAL A 206 10.95 3.87 -4.08
C VAL A 206 10.43 4.60 -5.31
N THR A 207 9.12 4.56 -5.52
CA THR A 207 8.44 5.28 -6.60
C THR A 207 7.33 6.15 -6.04
N VAL A 208 6.94 7.17 -6.78
CA VAL A 208 5.88 8.11 -6.40
C VAL A 208 5.34 8.81 -7.63
N GLY A 209 4.05 9.09 -7.67
CA GLY A 209 3.48 9.91 -8.73
C GLY A 209 3.94 11.37 -8.65
N GLU A 210 4.25 11.98 -9.81
CA GLU A 210 4.70 13.38 -9.92
C GLU A 210 3.70 14.36 -9.27
N PHE A 211 2.41 14.06 -9.35
CA PHE A 211 1.31 14.88 -8.84
C PHE A 211 0.72 14.36 -7.52
N ASP A 212 1.40 13.43 -6.85
CA ASP A 212 0.94 12.93 -5.56
C ASP A 212 0.98 14.02 -4.48
N ALA A 213 -0.19 14.52 -4.12
CA ALA A 213 -0.36 15.53 -3.08
C ALA A 213 -0.38 14.93 -1.66
N THR A 214 -0.58 13.61 -1.54
CA THR A 214 -0.63 12.89 -0.24
C THR A 214 0.77 12.57 0.26
N THR A 215 1.62 12.08 -0.64
CA THR A 215 3.02 11.72 -0.36
C THR A 215 3.96 12.38 -1.38
N PRO A 216 4.17 13.70 -1.31
CA PRO A 216 4.85 14.47 -2.36
C PRO A 216 6.25 13.93 -2.70
N PRO A 217 6.67 13.97 -3.99
CA PRO A 217 7.93 13.38 -4.46
C PRO A 217 9.18 13.80 -3.66
N ALA A 218 9.26 15.05 -3.24
CA ALA A 218 10.37 15.55 -2.43
C ALA A 218 10.47 14.88 -1.04
N GLN A 219 9.36 14.38 -0.50
CA GLN A 219 9.34 13.64 0.76
C GLN A 219 9.58 12.14 0.53
N ALA A 220 9.06 11.57 -0.56
CA ALA A 220 9.35 10.19 -0.96
C ALA A 220 10.85 9.99 -1.29
N ALA A 221 11.49 10.98 -1.90
CA ALA A 221 12.94 10.96 -2.12
C ALA A 221 13.73 10.81 -0.81
N LYS A 222 13.30 11.45 0.28
CA LYS A 222 13.95 11.30 1.60
C LYS A 222 13.79 9.89 2.19
N LEU A 223 12.70 9.19 1.87
CA LEU A 223 12.57 7.78 2.22
C LEU A 223 13.65 6.96 1.51
N ALA A 224 13.85 7.16 0.21
CA ALA A 224 14.90 6.48 -0.54
C ALA A 224 16.31 6.82 -0.04
N GLU A 225 16.58 8.10 0.24
CA GLU A 225 17.88 8.56 0.79
C GLU A 225 18.24 7.88 2.12
N GLY A 226 17.25 7.51 2.93
CA GLY A 226 17.45 6.82 4.21
C GLY A 226 17.74 5.33 4.11
N ILE A 227 17.46 4.69 2.95
CA ILE A 227 17.64 3.25 2.69
C ILE A 227 18.91 3.05 1.85
N THR A 228 19.89 2.31 2.39
CA THR A 228 21.22 2.18 1.77
C THR A 228 21.19 1.61 0.35
N ARG A 229 20.26 0.70 0.05
CA ARG A 229 20.15 0.01 -1.25
C ARG A 229 18.90 0.43 -2.02
N ALA A 230 18.47 1.69 -1.86
CA ALA A 230 17.30 2.18 -2.55
C ALA A 230 17.63 2.89 -3.86
N GLN A 231 16.76 2.70 -4.84
CA GLN A 231 16.65 3.50 -6.05
C GLN A 231 15.40 4.38 -5.93
N PHE A 232 15.47 5.62 -6.41
CA PHE A 232 14.31 6.52 -6.49
C PHE A 232 13.92 6.77 -7.94
N ARG A 233 12.70 6.41 -8.33
CA ARG A 233 12.19 6.59 -9.70
C ARG A 233 10.74 7.11 -9.67
N PRO A 234 10.53 8.43 -9.79
CA PRO A 234 9.18 8.99 -9.84
C PRO A 234 8.48 8.69 -11.17
N LEU A 235 7.16 8.50 -11.14
CA LEU A 235 6.30 8.30 -12.30
C LEU A 235 5.72 9.65 -12.75
N LYS A 236 6.00 10.03 -14.00
CA LYS A 236 5.52 11.30 -14.57
C LYS A 236 4.03 11.26 -14.89
N GLY A 237 3.35 12.38 -14.68
CA GLY A 237 1.93 12.54 -15.02
C GLY A 237 0.99 11.62 -14.21
N CYS A 238 1.38 11.24 -13.01
CA CYS A 238 0.66 10.31 -12.15
C CYS A 238 0.42 10.91 -10.76
N GLY A 239 -0.71 10.60 -10.14
CA GLY A 239 -1.03 10.92 -8.75
C GLY A 239 -0.69 9.76 -7.80
N HIS A 240 -1.57 9.49 -6.81
CA HIS A 240 -1.33 8.53 -5.73
C HIS A 240 -1.68 7.07 -6.09
N CYS A 241 -2.26 6.82 -7.27
CA CYS A 241 -2.70 5.48 -7.66
C CYS A 241 -2.11 5.06 -9.01
N PRO A 242 -0.79 4.83 -9.09
CA PRO A 242 -0.12 4.50 -10.36
C PRO A 242 -0.68 3.26 -11.05
N MET A 243 -1.20 2.27 -10.32
CA MET A 243 -1.82 1.06 -10.86
C MET A 243 -3.12 1.33 -11.63
N LEU A 244 -3.76 2.48 -11.42
CA LEU A 244 -4.95 2.92 -12.14
C LEU A 244 -4.64 4.01 -13.18
N GLU A 245 -3.68 4.88 -12.88
CA GLU A 245 -3.36 6.04 -13.71
C GLU A 245 -2.33 5.72 -14.79
N LYS A 246 -1.39 4.83 -14.52
CA LYS A 246 -0.24 4.47 -15.36
C LYS A 246 0.09 2.98 -15.26
N PRO A 247 -0.89 2.06 -15.49
CA PRO A 247 -0.72 0.63 -15.24
C PRO A 247 0.45 0.03 -15.99
N ASP A 248 0.62 0.32 -17.28
CA ASP A 248 1.69 -0.26 -18.10
C ASP A 248 3.07 0.25 -17.67
N GLU A 249 3.18 1.54 -17.32
CA GLU A 249 4.44 2.14 -16.85
C GLU A 249 4.82 1.56 -15.48
N LEU A 250 3.85 1.34 -14.58
CA LEU A 250 4.10 0.73 -13.29
C LEU A 250 4.53 -0.73 -13.42
N VAL A 251 3.86 -1.52 -14.27
CA VAL A 251 4.23 -2.92 -14.53
C VAL A 251 5.66 -2.99 -15.07
N ALA A 252 6.00 -2.18 -16.08
CA ALA A 252 7.34 -2.14 -16.64
C ALA A 252 8.40 -1.77 -15.59
N LEU A 253 8.09 -0.81 -14.71
CA LEU A 253 8.98 -0.40 -13.62
C LEU A 253 9.22 -1.52 -12.60
N ILE A 254 8.17 -2.26 -12.22
CA ILE A 254 8.25 -3.41 -11.30
C ILE A 254 9.08 -4.53 -11.95
N GLU A 255 8.79 -4.90 -13.20
CA GLU A 255 9.49 -5.98 -13.89
C GLU A 255 10.96 -5.63 -14.16
N GLU A 256 11.28 -4.37 -14.51
CA GLU A 256 12.67 -3.94 -14.68
C GLU A 256 13.47 -4.04 -13.38
N PHE A 257 12.85 -3.68 -12.26
CA PHE A 257 13.54 -3.67 -10.97
C PHE A 257 13.68 -5.06 -10.35
N LEU A 258 12.59 -5.84 -10.32
CA LEU A 258 12.59 -7.17 -9.67
C LEU A 258 13.18 -8.28 -10.58
N GLY A 259 13.33 -8.01 -11.86
CA GLY A 259 13.71 -9.04 -12.85
C GLY A 259 12.57 -10.03 -13.15
N PRO A 260 12.82 -11.01 -14.03
CA PRO A 260 11.82 -12.01 -14.41
C PRO A 260 11.58 -13.06 -13.31
#